data_865259002795341bf276b37440303365
#
_entry.id   865259002795341bf276b37440303365
#
_cell.length_a   1.000
_cell.length_b   1.000
_cell.length_c   1.000
_cell.angle_alpha   90.00
_cell.angle_beta   90.00
_cell.angle_gamma   90.00
#
_symmetry.space_group_name_H-M   'P 1'
#
loop_
_entity.id
_entity.type
_entity.pdbx_description
1 polymer ?
#
loop_
_entity_poly.entity_id
_entity_poly.type
_entity_poly.pdbx_seq_one_letter_code
_entity_poly.pdbx_strand_id
1 'polypeptide(L)'
;LGFALSGFLFTGCASQNSGPFAFRWESEGPFVSGDLSLLFDLVGEGSGESVPIQASDLIELYQKKLHAYVFDESLTEFNHVHPEEQSEGTGWTLPLTLNRNGKYHFWVEGVVQGPSQAESLLVSSTFEVTGGEEAWPVPESLEVSLTGADGVSAAELIFAEPPRKSFPVQMRLEFDRTDGTTPDIGEYLGAAVHLSGAHLGTGDLSHSHGIRVEEGGETQMLLEAAFPRSGYYRLWAQYKDGERVVTIPFAVQVD
;
A
#
# COMPACT_ATOMS: atom_id res chain seq x y z
N LEU A 1 -18.04 -26.98 11.29
CA LEU A 1 -18.59 -26.13 10.22
C LEU A 1 -17.46 -25.18 9.81
N GLY A 2 -16.73 -25.58 8.77
CA GLY A 2 -15.64 -24.76 8.24
C GLY A 2 -16.22 -23.60 7.45
N PHE A 3 -15.99 -22.39 7.91
CA PHE A 3 -16.08 -21.20 7.07
C PHE A 3 -14.79 -21.13 6.25
N ALA A 4 -14.89 -21.46 4.97
CA ALA A 4 -13.88 -21.10 3.99
C ALA A 4 -13.98 -19.60 3.83
N LEU A 5 -13.13 -18.82 4.53
CA LEU A 5 -12.80 -17.47 4.13
C LEU A 5 -12.04 -17.58 2.81
N SER A 6 -12.75 -17.40 1.69
CA SER A 6 -12.12 -17.08 0.42
C SER A 6 -11.52 -15.68 0.55
N GLY A 7 -10.35 -15.61 1.21
CA GLY A 7 -9.51 -14.45 1.11
C GLY A 7 -9.15 -14.28 -0.36
N PHE A 8 -9.48 -13.15 -0.96
CA PHE A 8 -8.88 -12.76 -2.23
C PHE A 8 -7.39 -12.59 -1.97
N LEU A 9 -6.64 -13.65 -2.21
CA LEU A 9 -5.19 -13.60 -2.27
C LEU A 9 -4.85 -12.82 -3.52
N PHE A 10 -4.44 -11.58 -3.35
CA PHE A 10 -3.74 -10.86 -4.40
C PHE A 10 -2.37 -11.51 -4.60
N THR A 11 -2.35 -12.67 -5.23
CA THR A 11 -1.11 -13.28 -5.74
C THR A 11 -0.72 -12.55 -7.02
N GLY A 12 -0.38 -11.28 -6.89
CA GLY A 12 0.15 -10.48 -7.98
C GLY A 12 1.66 -10.65 -8.09
N CYS A 13 2.11 -11.76 -8.65
CA CYS A 13 3.41 -11.78 -9.30
C CYS A 13 3.23 -11.07 -10.64
N ALA A 14 3.39 -9.76 -10.69
CA ALA A 14 3.17 -9.02 -11.92
C ALA A 14 4.21 -7.92 -12.12
N SER A 15 4.79 -7.92 -13.30
CA SER A 15 5.38 -6.75 -13.93
C SER A 15 4.42 -5.55 -13.83
N GLN A 16 4.96 -4.37 -13.59
CA GLN A 16 4.25 -3.10 -13.61
C GLN A 16 3.25 -3.05 -14.78
N ASN A 17 1.96 -2.74 -14.51
CA ASN A 17 0.86 -2.72 -15.46
C ASN A 17 0.56 -4.11 -16.10
N SER A 18 0.29 -5.10 -15.30
CA SER A 18 -0.15 -6.40 -15.80
C SER A 18 -1.66 -6.54 -15.63
N GLY A 19 -2.38 -6.23 -16.66
CA GLY A 19 -3.82 -6.39 -16.72
C GLY A 19 -4.43 -5.51 -17.81
N PRO A 20 -5.75 -5.61 -18.02
CA PRO A 20 -6.47 -4.81 -19.00
C PRO A 20 -6.71 -3.36 -18.49
N PHE A 21 -5.93 -2.88 -17.53
CA PHE A 21 -6.12 -1.58 -16.90
C PHE A 21 -4.91 -0.68 -17.07
N ALA A 22 -5.15 0.61 -17.28
CA ALA A 22 -4.12 1.62 -17.37
C ALA A 22 -4.48 2.88 -16.56
N PHE A 23 -3.47 3.64 -16.25
CA PHE A 23 -3.52 4.89 -15.52
C PHE A 23 -3.16 6.05 -16.47
N ARG A 24 -3.84 7.18 -16.32
CA ARG A 24 -3.57 8.42 -17.07
C ARG A 24 -3.64 9.62 -16.16
N TRP A 25 -2.58 10.42 -16.12
CA TRP A 25 -2.62 11.74 -15.49
C TRP A 25 -3.45 12.70 -16.33
N GLU A 26 -4.28 13.52 -15.70
CA GLU A 26 -4.93 14.65 -16.38
C GLU A 26 -3.95 15.82 -16.61
N SER A 27 -2.90 15.92 -15.78
CA SER A 27 -1.83 16.90 -15.93
C SER A 27 -0.47 16.21 -15.81
N GLU A 28 0.44 16.53 -16.72
CA GLU A 28 1.84 16.11 -16.65
C GLU A 28 2.59 17.08 -15.73
N GLY A 29 3.34 16.51 -14.74
CA GLY A 29 4.20 17.30 -13.84
C GLY A 29 5.31 18.07 -14.55
N PRO A 30 6.28 18.66 -13.83
CA PRO A 30 6.48 18.42 -12.40
C PRO A 30 5.44 19.12 -11.52
N PHE A 31 5.07 18.48 -10.43
CA PHE A 31 4.19 19.06 -9.42
C PHE A 31 4.97 19.93 -8.44
N VAL A 32 4.33 20.94 -7.89
CA VAL A 32 4.97 21.83 -6.89
C VAL A 32 4.67 21.29 -5.49
N SER A 33 5.69 21.18 -4.65
CA SER A 33 5.58 20.71 -3.26
C SER A 33 4.53 21.46 -2.44
N GLY A 34 4.00 20.82 -1.43
CA GLY A 34 2.93 21.32 -0.57
C GLY A 34 1.69 20.44 -0.68
N ASP A 35 0.53 21.06 -0.48
CA ASP A 35 -0.76 20.39 -0.65
C ASP A 35 -1.07 20.22 -2.14
N LEU A 36 -1.23 18.98 -2.56
CA LEU A 36 -1.46 18.56 -3.92
C LEU A 36 -2.87 17.97 -4.06
N SER A 37 -3.44 18.19 -5.23
CA SER A 37 -4.66 17.52 -5.68
C SER A 37 -4.38 16.93 -7.05
N LEU A 38 -3.88 15.70 -7.07
CA LEU A 38 -3.49 15.03 -8.31
C LEU A 38 -4.72 14.45 -8.99
N LEU A 39 -4.90 14.80 -10.27
CA LEU A 39 -6.04 14.37 -11.07
C LEU A 39 -5.61 13.27 -12.04
N PHE A 40 -6.38 12.18 -12.08
CA PHE A 40 -6.10 11.05 -12.95
C PHE A 40 -7.34 10.28 -13.37
N ASP A 41 -7.21 9.55 -14.47
CA ASP A 41 -8.17 8.59 -14.95
C ASP A 41 -7.66 7.16 -14.81
N LEU A 42 -8.60 6.24 -14.60
CA LEU A 42 -8.40 4.81 -14.76
C LEU A 42 -9.16 4.34 -16.00
N VAL A 43 -8.51 3.54 -16.83
CA VAL A 43 -9.13 3.03 -18.05
C VAL A 43 -8.94 1.53 -18.17
N GLY A 44 -9.96 0.85 -18.66
CA GLY A 44 -9.87 -0.53 -19.13
C GLY A 44 -9.36 -0.56 -20.56
N GLU A 45 -8.34 -1.35 -20.84
CA GLU A 45 -7.82 -1.57 -22.19
C GLU A 45 -8.51 -2.79 -22.82
N GLY A 46 -9.46 -2.53 -23.68
CA GLY A 46 -10.17 -3.55 -24.47
C GLY A 46 -9.65 -3.67 -25.90
N SER A 47 -10.34 -4.44 -26.74
CA SER A 47 -9.99 -4.74 -28.13
C SER A 47 -10.12 -3.52 -29.07
N GLY A 48 -9.49 -2.40 -28.74
CA GLY A 48 -9.36 -1.24 -29.64
C GLY A 48 -9.73 0.13 -29.08
N GLU A 49 -10.45 0.21 -27.97
CA GLU A 49 -10.77 1.48 -27.31
C GLU A 49 -10.52 1.37 -25.80
N SER A 50 -9.92 2.44 -25.22
CA SER A 50 -9.81 2.56 -23.77
C SER A 50 -11.13 3.05 -23.21
N VAL A 51 -11.70 2.35 -22.27
CA VAL A 51 -12.97 2.68 -21.61
C VAL A 51 -12.67 3.21 -20.22
N PRO A 52 -13.14 4.42 -19.87
CA PRO A 52 -12.98 4.95 -18.51
C PRO A 52 -13.63 4.03 -17.47
N ILE A 53 -12.93 3.82 -16.36
CA ILE A 53 -13.45 3.10 -15.19
C ILE A 53 -14.09 4.12 -14.26
N GLN A 54 -15.38 4.00 -14.06
CA GLN A 54 -16.15 4.85 -13.17
C GLN A 54 -16.23 4.25 -11.76
N ALA A 55 -16.58 5.05 -10.78
CA ALA A 55 -16.78 4.56 -9.43
C ALA A 55 -17.88 3.49 -9.32
N SER A 56 -18.89 3.52 -10.20
CA SER A 56 -19.94 2.50 -10.29
C SER A 56 -19.42 1.14 -10.73
N ASP A 57 -18.27 1.08 -11.40
CA ASP A 57 -17.65 -0.14 -11.90
C ASP A 57 -16.76 -0.81 -10.84
N LEU A 58 -16.50 -0.11 -9.73
CA LEU A 58 -15.64 -0.58 -8.66
C LEU A 58 -16.41 -1.17 -7.50
N ILE A 59 -15.88 -2.27 -6.98
CA ILE A 59 -16.32 -2.90 -5.75
C ILE A 59 -15.64 -2.22 -4.57
N GLU A 60 -16.41 -1.85 -3.56
CA GLU A 60 -15.86 -1.32 -2.30
C GLU A 60 -15.22 -2.45 -1.50
N LEU A 61 -13.94 -2.31 -1.19
CA LEU A 61 -13.18 -3.18 -0.31
C LEU A 61 -12.57 -2.34 0.81
N TYR A 62 -12.62 -2.85 2.02
CA TYR A 62 -12.04 -2.15 3.18
C TYR A 62 -12.50 -0.69 3.27
N GLN A 63 -13.83 -0.48 3.10
CA GLN A 63 -14.53 0.82 3.18
C GLN A 63 -14.12 1.84 2.10
N LYS A 64 -13.37 1.43 1.08
CA LYS A 64 -12.96 2.28 -0.03
C LYS A 64 -13.01 1.54 -1.36
N LYS A 65 -13.22 2.28 -2.45
CA LYS A 65 -13.22 1.75 -3.81
C LYS A 65 -11.81 1.63 -4.38
N LEU A 66 -10.95 2.58 -4.02
CA LEU A 66 -9.55 2.63 -4.43
C LEU A 66 -8.65 2.89 -3.22
N HIS A 67 -7.50 2.25 -3.23
CA HIS A 67 -6.38 2.51 -2.33
C HIS A 67 -5.20 3.00 -3.16
N ALA A 68 -4.53 4.04 -2.70
CA ALA A 68 -3.38 4.61 -3.37
C ALA A 68 -2.18 4.68 -2.42
N TYR A 69 -1.02 4.33 -2.94
CA TYR A 69 0.25 4.30 -2.22
C TYR A 69 1.21 5.22 -2.94
N VAL A 70 1.74 6.21 -2.22
CA VAL A 70 2.72 7.16 -2.74
C VAL A 70 3.94 7.15 -1.85
N PHE A 71 5.10 6.95 -2.43
CA PHE A 71 6.37 6.93 -1.72
C PHE A 71 7.52 7.43 -2.60
N ASP A 72 8.50 8.06 -1.97
CA ASP A 72 9.70 8.55 -2.63
C ASP A 72 10.68 7.41 -3.01
N GLU A 73 11.63 7.66 -3.89
CA GLU A 73 12.62 6.65 -4.31
C GLU A 73 13.51 6.13 -3.18
N SER A 74 13.69 6.91 -2.10
CA SER A 74 14.47 6.48 -0.93
C SER A 74 13.70 5.56 0.02
N LEU A 75 12.40 5.45 -0.16
CA LEU A 75 11.45 4.75 0.73
C LEU A 75 11.44 5.33 2.16
N THR A 76 11.69 6.62 2.29
CA THR A 76 11.65 7.34 3.57
C THR A 76 10.27 7.96 3.80
N GLU A 77 9.65 8.50 2.75
CA GLU A 77 8.31 9.07 2.79
C GLU A 77 7.28 8.06 2.24
N PHE A 78 6.18 7.88 2.97
CA PHE A 78 5.11 6.97 2.59
C PHE A 78 3.75 7.57 2.91
N ASN A 79 2.86 7.50 1.94
CA ASN A 79 1.47 7.91 2.06
C ASN A 79 0.55 6.80 1.56
N HIS A 80 -0.38 6.36 2.40
CA HIS A 80 -1.51 5.52 2.02
C HIS A 80 -2.75 6.40 2.06
N VAL A 81 -3.31 6.68 0.91
CA VAL A 81 -4.40 7.63 0.71
C VAL A 81 -5.50 7.02 -0.16
N HIS A 82 -6.66 7.65 -0.18
CA HIS A 82 -7.81 7.14 -0.92
C HIS A 82 -8.26 8.16 -1.94
N PRO A 83 -8.21 7.82 -3.24
CA PRO A 83 -8.73 8.69 -4.27
C PRO A 83 -10.22 8.96 -4.08
N GLU A 84 -10.60 10.18 -4.39
CA GLU A 84 -11.99 10.64 -4.36
C GLU A 84 -12.52 10.76 -5.79
N GLU A 85 -13.78 10.34 -6.00
CA GLU A 85 -14.43 10.47 -7.29
C GLU A 85 -14.69 11.95 -7.60
N GLN A 86 -14.40 12.39 -8.81
CA GLN A 86 -14.75 13.73 -9.27
C GLN A 86 -16.25 13.86 -9.51
N SER A 87 -16.84 14.98 -9.06
CA SER A 87 -18.29 15.20 -9.09
C SER A 87 -18.91 15.32 -10.48
N GLU A 88 -18.11 15.59 -11.52
CA GLU A 88 -18.58 15.86 -12.88
C GLU A 88 -17.86 15.00 -13.95
N GLY A 89 -17.39 13.81 -13.62
CA GLY A 89 -16.64 13.08 -14.62
C GLY A 89 -16.32 11.64 -14.30
N THR A 90 -15.41 11.11 -15.05
CA THR A 90 -14.92 9.76 -14.93
C THR A 90 -13.59 9.67 -14.17
N GLY A 91 -13.09 10.81 -13.69
CA GLY A 91 -11.78 10.96 -13.08
C GLY A 91 -11.76 10.83 -11.57
N TRP A 92 -10.56 10.80 -11.05
CA TRP A 92 -10.25 10.68 -9.64
C TRP A 92 -9.34 11.80 -9.17
N THR A 93 -9.54 12.22 -7.94
CA THR A 93 -8.69 13.21 -7.27
C THR A 93 -7.97 12.53 -6.12
N LEU A 94 -6.67 12.73 -6.03
CA LEU A 94 -5.83 12.25 -4.94
C LEU A 94 -5.34 13.44 -4.12
N PRO A 95 -5.94 13.71 -2.95
CA PRO A 95 -5.44 14.73 -2.04
C PRO A 95 -4.21 14.18 -1.31
N LEU A 96 -3.12 14.94 -1.32
CA LEU A 96 -1.90 14.51 -0.66
C LEU A 96 -0.98 15.72 -0.39
N THR A 97 -0.14 15.63 0.64
CA THR A 97 0.85 16.67 0.94
C THR A 97 2.24 16.09 0.78
N LEU A 98 3.04 16.66 -0.12
CA LEU A 98 4.45 16.29 -0.33
C LEU A 98 5.33 17.53 -0.17
N ASN A 99 6.31 17.46 0.74
CA ASN A 99 7.13 18.60 1.07
C ASN A 99 8.55 18.56 0.47
N ARG A 100 8.92 17.46 -0.19
CA ARG A 100 10.25 17.25 -0.73
C ARG A 100 10.26 17.14 -2.25
N ASN A 101 11.36 17.59 -2.81
CA ASN A 101 11.68 17.35 -4.21
C ASN A 101 11.97 15.87 -4.44
N GLY A 102 11.82 15.42 -5.67
CA GLY A 102 12.24 14.11 -6.10
C GLY A 102 11.18 13.38 -6.89
N LYS A 103 11.52 12.19 -7.27
CA LYS A 103 10.61 11.28 -7.94
C LYS A 103 9.87 10.42 -6.94
N TYR A 104 8.56 10.32 -7.15
CA TYR A 104 7.65 9.52 -6.35
C TYR A 104 7.08 8.38 -7.19
N HIS A 105 6.97 7.22 -6.57
CA HIS A 105 6.17 6.11 -7.08
C HIS A 105 4.74 6.26 -6.62
N PHE A 106 3.83 5.94 -7.51
CA PHE A 106 2.40 5.97 -7.27
C PHE A 106 1.76 4.66 -7.72
N TRP A 107 1.02 4.04 -6.85
CA TRP A 107 0.25 2.82 -7.10
C TRP A 107 -1.20 3.06 -6.76
N VAL A 108 -2.09 2.50 -7.57
CA VAL A 108 -3.53 2.43 -7.28
C VAL A 108 -3.98 0.99 -7.40
N GLU A 109 -4.67 0.53 -6.36
CA GLU A 109 -5.33 -0.77 -6.38
C GLU A 109 -6.83 -0.65 -6.13
N GLY A 110 -7.58 -1.60 -6.65
CA GLY A 110 -9.01 -1.74 -6.48
C GLY A 110 -9.52 -3.04 -7.10
N VAL A 111 -10.83 -3.19 -7.14
CA VAL A 111 -11.47 -4.32 -7.80
C VAL A 111 -12.58 -3.80 -8.72
N VAL A 112 -12.48 -4.16 -10.00
CA VAL A 112 -13.47 -3.82 -11.03
C VAL A 112 -14.50 -4.93 -11.11
N GLN A 113 -15.78 -4.55 -11.16
CA GLN A 113 -16.87 -5.47 -11.40
C GLN A 113 -16.89 -5.86 -12.89
N GLY A 114 -16.30 -7.01 -13.22
CA GLY A 114 -16.33 -7.53 -14.57
C GLY A 114 -17.67 -8.22 -14.91
N PRO A 115 -17.92 -8.51 -16.20
CA PRO A 115 -19.18 -9.09 -16.65
C PRO A 115 -19.42 -10.52 -16.16
N SER A 116 -18.37 -11.26 -15.82
CA SER A 116 -18.43 -12.66 -15.37
C SER A 116 -17.85 -12.84 -13.96
N GLN A 117 -16.87 -12.05 -13.61
CA GLN A 117 -16.18 -12.12 -12.33
C GLN A 117 -15.54 -10.76 -12.01
N ALA A 118 -15.25 -10.55 -10.73
CA ALA A 118 -14.47 -9.40 -10.30
C ALA A 118 -13.02 -9.52 -10.77
N GLU A 119 -12.43 -8.41 -11.17
CA GLU A 119 -11.05 -8.33 -11.68
C GLU A 119 -10.22 -7.39 -10.82
N SER A 120 -9.02 -7.84 -10.43
CA SER A 120 -8.08 -7.01 -9.68
C SER A 120 -7.52 -5.91 -10.57
N LEU A 121 -7.62 -4.68 -10.11
CA LEU A 121 -6.98 -3.51 -10.69
C LEU A 121 -5.74 -3.20 -9.85
N LEU A 122 -4.57 -3.19 -10.47
CA LEU A 122 -3.32 -2.73 -9.88
C LEU A 122 -2.52 -2.02 -10.97
N VAL A 123 -2.41 -0.70 -10.85
CA VAL A 123 -1.72 0.15 -11.83
C VAL A 123 -0.76 1.08 -11.12
N SER A 124 0.31 1.47 -11.81
CA SER A 124 1.33 2.34 -11.26
C SER A 124 1.79 3.41 -12.23
N SER A 125 2.34 4.46 -11.67
CA SER A 125 3.01 5.54 -12.39
C SER A 125 4.12 6.12 -11.53
N THR A 126 4.86 7.06 -12.09
CA THR A 126 5.80 7.90 -11.34
C THR A 126 5.56 9.35 -11.70
N PHE A 127 5.90 10.25 -10.79
CA PHE A 127 5.84 11.69 -11.03
C PHE A 127 6.96 12.41 -10.27
N GLU A 128 7.24 13.65 -10.69
CA GLU A 128 8.28 14.50 -10.10
C GLU A 128 7.66 15.61 -9.28
N VAL A 129 8.26 15.89 -8.11
CA VAL A 129 7.93 17.04 -7.24
C VAL A 129 9.12 17.98 -7.18
N THR A 130 8.84 19.28 -7.27
CA THR A 130 9.84 20.35 -7.23
C THR A 130 9.41 21.50 -6.32
N GLY A 131 10.33 22.39 -5.96
CA GLY A 131 10.02 23.58 -5.15
C GLY A 131 9.95 23.34 -3.64
N GLY A 132 10.25 22.12 -3.18
CA GLY A 132 10.26 21.71 -1.79
C GLY A 132 11.67 21.59 -1.19
N GLU A 133 11.74 20.92 -0.06
CA GLU A 133 13.00 20.52 0.57
C GLU A 133 13.78 19.58 -0.35
N GLU A 134 15.08 19.41 -0.08
CA GLU A 134 15.93 18.48 -0.83
C GLU A 134 15.42 17.04 -0.69
N ALA A 135 15.49 16.28 -1.80
CA ALA A 135 15.15 14.87 -1.81
C ALA A 135 16.02 14.07 -0.83
N TRP A 136 15.43 13.04 -0.24
CA TRP A 136 16.23 12.08 0.52
C TRP A 136 17.20 11.33 -0.42
N PRO A 137 18.45 11.10 -0.01
CA PRO A 137 19.36 10.28 -0.80
C PRO A 137 18.84 8.84 -0.90
N VAL A 138 18.82 8.30 -2.11
CA VAL A 138 18.43 6.90 -2.32
C VAL A 138 19.57 6.00 -1.83
N PRO A 139 19.34 5.14 -0.84
CA PRO A 139 20.38 4.25 -0.33
C PRO A 139 20.62 3.07 -1.30
N GLU A 140 21.83 2.52 -1.27
CA GLU A 140 22.14 1.29 -2.04
C GLU A 140 21.51 0.04 -1.42
N SER A 141 21.27 0.06 -0.11
CA SER A 141 20.68 -1.03 0.67
C SER A 141 19.93 -0.46 1.88
N LEU A 142 19.01 -1.24 2.43
CA LEU A 142 18.37 -0.93 3.71
C LEU A 142 19.03 -1.73 4.84
N GLU A 143 19.20 -1.11 5.99
CA GLU A 143 19.50 -1.84 7.21
C GLU A 143 18.27 -2.67 7.59
N VAL A 144 18.41 -4.00 7.59
CA VAL A 144 17.30 -4.91 7.89
C VAL A 144 16.89 -4.72 9.35
N SER A 145 15.60 -4.43 9.57
CA SER A 145 15.01 -4.28 10.89
C SER A 145 13.59 -4.83 10.89
N LEU A 146 13.37 -5.85 11.71
CA LEU A 146 12.06 -6.45 11.94
C LEU A 146 11.35 -5.84 13.15
N THR A 147 11.97 -4.89 13.83
CA THR A 147 11.36 -4.09 14.88
C THR A 147 11.28 -2.64 14.43
N GLY A 148 10.19 -1.97 14.77
CA GLY A 148 9.98 -0.58 14.44
C GLY A 148 9.21 0.15 15.53
N ALA A 149 9.30 1.48 15.53
CA ALA A 149 8.56 2.34 16.46
C ALA A 149 8.32 3.72 15.84
N ASP A 150 7.27 4.41 16.32
CA ASP A 150 6.97 5.81 15.99
C ASP A 150 7.17 6.78 17.18
N GLY A 151 7.85 6.31 18.23
CA GLY A 151 8.09 7.06 19.47
C GLY A 151 7.03 6.84 20.57
N VAL A 152 5.86 6.32 20.24
CA VAL A 152 4.77 5.97 21.16
C VAL A 152 4.42 4.49 21.08
N SER A 153 4.24 4.00 19.86
CA SER A 153 3.95 2.60 19.58
C SER A 153 5.19 1.91 19.01
N ALA A 154 5.32 0.64 19.29
CA ALA A 154 6.34 -0.24 18.74
C ALA A 154 5.68 -1.52 18.20
N ALA A 155 6.35 -2.16 17.24
CA ALA A 155 5.91 -3.44 16.72
C ALA A 155 7.09 -4.31 16.30
N GLU A 156 6.90 -5.62 16.36
CA GLU A 156 7.81 -6.63 15.82
C GLU A 156 7.13 -7.42 14.71
N LEU A 157 7.81 -7.55 13.59
CA LEU A 157 7.38 -8.34 12.44
C LEU A 157 8.12 -9.68 12.44
N ILE A 158 7.38 -10.77 12.54
CA ILE A 158 7.91 -12.12 12.65
C ILE A 158 7.48 -12.93 11.44
N PHE A 159 8.43 -13.36 10.62
CA PHE A 159 8.19 -14.24 9.49
C PHE A 159 8.17 -15.71 9.93
N ALA A 160 7.22 -16.49 9.41
CA ALA A 160 7.17 -17.94 9.63
C ALA A 160 8.36 -18.66 8.97
N GLU A 161 8.87 -18.10 7.86
CA GLU A 161 10.06 -18.53 7.15
C GLU A 161 10.71 -17.34 6.44
N PRO A 162 11.99 -17.40 6.04
CA PRO A 162 12.63 -16.31 5.30
C PRO A 162 11.84 -15.96 4.02
N PRO A 163 11.55 -14.67 3.77
CA PRO A 163 10.76 -14.26 2.62
C PRO A 163 11.55 -14.49 1.32
N ARG A 164 10.85 -15.03 0.32
CA ARG A 164 11.40 -15.30 -1.01
C ARG A 164 10.50 -14.73 -2.09
N LYS A 165 11.09 -14.22 -3.17
CA LYS A 165 10.33 -13.65 -4.29
C LYS A 165 9.28 -14.63 -4.81
N SER A 166 8.10 -14.11 -5.11
CA SER A 166 6.98 -14.82 -5.71
C SER A 166 6.38 -15.97 -4.88
N PHE A 167 6.84 -16.16 -3.64
CA PHE A 167 6.26 -17.13 -2.71
C PHE A 167 5.52 -16.38 -1.60
N PRO A 168 4.24 -16.71 -1.35
CA PRO A 168 3.54 -16.19 -0.17
C PRO A 168 4.25 -16.61 1.10
N VAL A 169 4.40 -15.68 2.02
CA VAL A 169 4.98 -15.93 3.34
C VAL A 169 4.01 -15.44 4.41
N GLN A 170 3.81 -16.29 5.42
CA GLN A 170 3.02 -15.93 6.58
C GLN A 170 3.86 -15.14 7.57
N MET A 171 3.22 -14.15 8.18
CA MET A 171 3.84 -13.24 9.13
C MET A 171 2.92 -13.02 10.32
N ARG A 172 3.52 -12.61 11.42
CA ARG A 172 2.84 -12.15 12.62
C ARG A 172 3.38 -10.77 12.99
N LEU A 173 2.48 -9.87 13.39
CA LEU A 173 2.83 -8.59 14.02
C LEU A 173 2.44 -8.66 15.49
N GLU A 174 3.40 -8.35 16.34
CA GLU A 174 3.24 -8.14 17.77
C GLU A 174 3.37 -6.65 18.06
N PHE A 175 2.53 -6.12 18.94
CA PHE A 175 2.43 -4.69 19.21
C PHE A 175 2.67 -4.39 20.68
N ASP A 176 3.43 -3.31 20.91
CA ASP A 176 3.71 -2.75 22.21
C ASP A 176 3.55 -1.23 22.19
N ARG A 177 3.52 -0.62 23.38
CA ARG A 177 3.77 0.80 23.56
C ARG A 177 5.11 1.02 24.24
N THR A 178 5.79 2.11 23.86
CA THR A 178 7.11 2.44 24.39
C THR A 178 7.12 2.73 25.91
N ASP A 179 5.95 3.01 26.49
CA ASP A 179 5.74 3.17 27.93
C ASP A 179 5.37 1.87 28.67
N GLY A 180 5.30 0.73 27.96
CA GLY A 180 4.96 -0.58 28.49
C GLY A 180 3.47 -0.82 28.73
N THR A 181 2.59 0.09 28.28
CA THR A 181 1.14 -0.13 28.34
C THR A 181 0.67 -0.94 27.13
N THR A 182 -0.44 -1.67 27.27
CA THR A 182 -1.01 -2.45 26.17
C THR A 182 -1.68 -1.54 25.15
N PRO A 183 -1.39 -1.69 23.85
CA PRO A 183 -2.07 -0.94 22.80
C PRO A 183 -3.55 -1.31 22.71
N ASP A 184 -4.39 -0.31 22.36
CA ASP A 184 -5.80 -0.51 22.05
C ASP A 184 -5.99 -0.64 20.53
N ILE A 185 -5.72 -1.84 20.01
CA ILE A 185 -5.72 -2.11 18.58
C ILE A 185 -7.15 -2.14 18.03
N GLY A 186 -7.49 -1.14 17.24
CA GLY A 186 -8.75 -1.01 16.52
C GLY A 186 -8.60 -1.28 15.01
N GLU A 187 -9.74 -1.38 14.33
CA GLU A 187 -9.74 -1.45 12.86
C GLU A 187 -9.39 -0.09 12.25
N TYR A 188 -8.55 -0.12 11.24
CA TYR A 188 -8.26 0.99 10.35
C TYR A 188 -8.71 0.61 8.94
N LEU A 189 -9.66 1.38 8.37
CA LEU A 189 -10.21 1.14 7.03
C LEU A 189 -10.70 -0.30 6.81
N GLY A 190 -11.38 -0.88 7.82
CA GLY A 190 -11.97 -2.21 7.73
C GLY A 190 -11.01 -3.39 7.85
N ALA A 191 -9.73 -3.13 8.16
CA ALA A 191 -8.76 -4.17 8.50
C ALA A 191 -8.09 -3.87 9.85
N ALA A 192 -7.64 -4.91 10.53
CA ALA A 192 -6.93 -4.76 11.80
C ALA A 192 -5.55 -4.13 11.59
N VAL A 193 -4.89 -4.47 10.49
CA VAL A 193 -3.64 -3.85 10.05
C VAL A 193 -3.51 -3.90 8.53
N HIS A 194 -3.00 -2.82 7.93
CA HIS A 194 -2.52 -2.78 6.55
C HIS A 194 -0.99 -2.87 6.57
N LEU A 195 -0.43 -3.81 5.83
CA LEU A 195 1.01 -3.92 5.62
C LEU A 195 1.32 -3.59 4.16
N SER A 196 1.86 -2.43 3.92
CA SER A 196 2.31 -1.99 2.59
C SER A 196 3.81 -2.12 2.51
N GLY A 197 4.33 -2.53 1.36
CA GLY A 197 5.76 -2.68 1.14
C GLY A 197 6.18 -2.18 -0.23
N ALA A 198 7.37 -1.58 -0.33
CA ALA A 198 7.95 -1.13 -1.57
C ALA A 198 9.37 -1.65 -1.74
N HIS A 199 9.69 -2.13 -2.94
CA HIS A 199 11.03 -2.59 -3.29
C HIS A 199 11.95 -1.40 -3.55
N LEU A 200 13.12 -1.39 -2.89
CA LEU A 200 14.15 -0.38 -3.12
C LEU A 200 14.65 -0.47 -4.57
N GLY A 201 14.63 0.65 -5.26
CA GLY A 201 15.14 0.81 -6.62
C GLY A 201 14.12 0.58 -7.73
N THR A 202 13.09 -0.28 -7.56
CA THR A 202 12.03 -0.46 -8.57
C THR A 202 10.67 0.08 -8.15
N GLY A 203 10.44 0.27 -6.84
CA GLY A 203 9.15 0.71 -6.32
C GLY A 203 8.03 -0.32 -6.47
N ASP A 204 8.35 -1.60 -6.73
CA ASP A 204 7.32 -2.64 -6.81
C ASP A 204 6.60 -2.78 -5.47
N LEU A 205 5.28 -2.79 -5.53
CA LEU A 205 4.40 -2.84 -4.35
C LEU A 205 4.20 -4.28 -3.86
N SER A 206 4.17 -4.45 -2.55
CA SER A 206 3.59 -5.59 -1.84
C SER A 206 2.55 -5.05 -0.86
N HIS A 207 1.34 -5.60 -0.84
CA HIS A 207 0.30 -5.16 0.07
C HIS A 207 -0.44 -6.35 0.66
N SER A 208 -0.80 -6.24 1.94
CA SER A 208 -1.47 -7.29 2.71
C SER A 208 -2.33 -6.69 3.81
N HIS A 209 -3.37 -7.44 4.20
CA HIS A 209 -4.25 -7.10 5.31
C HIS A 209 -4.12 -8.15 6.40
N GLY A 210 -4.00 -7.70 7.64
CA GLY A 210 -3.92 -8.57 8.80
C GLY A 210 -5.27 -8.88 9.42
N ILE A 211 -5.42 -10.11 9.87
CA ILE A 211 -6.53 -10.55 10.70
C ILE A 211 -6.10 -10.62 12.16
N ARG A 212 -6.97 -10.13 13.04
CA ARG A 212 -6.75 -10.21 14.48
C ARG A 212 -7.02 -11.61 15.00
N VAL A 213 -6.10 -12.13 15.78
CA VAL A 213 -6.26 -13.38 16.53
C VAL A 213 -5.89 -13.18 17.99
N GLU A 214 -6.60 -13.87 18.87
CA GLU A 214 -6.31 -13.89 20.30
C GLU A 214 -5.73 -15.26 20.62
N GLU A 215 -4.47 -15.31 21.03
CA GLU A 215 -3.79 -16.54 21.41
C GLU A 215 -3.04 -16.35 22.73
N GLY A 216 -3.29 -17.24 23.70
CA GLY A 216 -2.61 -17.18 25.00
C GLY A 216 -2.93 -15.95 25.85
N GLY A 217 -3.95 -15.13 25.47
CA GLY A 217 -4.28 -13.86 26.11
C GLY A 217 -3.55 -12.66 25.50
N GLU A 218 -2.84 -12.86 24.42
CA GLU A 218 -2.17 -11.82 23.64
C GLU A 218 -2.89 -11.62 22.31
N THR A 219 -2.97 -10.36 21.87
CA THR A 219 -3.49 -9.99 20.56
C THR A 219 -2.36 -10.02 19.55
N GLN A 220 -2.54 -10.83 18.50
CA GLN A 220 -1.60 -10.90 17.37
C GLN A 220 -2.31 -10.59 16.07
N MET A 221 -1.58 -10.08 15.10
CA MET A 221 -2.06 -9.89 13.73
C MET A 221 -1.36 -10.88 12.81
N LEU A 222 -2.15 -11.75 12.18
CA LEU A 222 -1.64 -12.68 11.17
C LEU A 222 -1.82 -12.07 9.80
N LEU A 223 -0.76 -12.12 8.99
CA LEU A 223 -0.70 -11.63 7.63
C LEU A 223 -0.11 -12.69 6.70
N GLU A 224 -0.44 -12.56 5.43
CA GLU A 224 0.26 -13.27 4.36
C GLU A 224 0.59 -12.27 3.25
N ALA A 225 1.83 -12.22 2.82
CA ALA A 225 2.25 -11.37 1.71
C ALA A 225 3.14 -12.11 0.73
N ALA A 226 3.16 -11.63 -0.51
CA ALA A 226 4.08 -12.05 -1.54
C ALA A 226 4.90 -10.85 -2.00
N PHE A 227 6.18 -11.11 -2.27
CA PHE A 227 7.11 -10.10 -2.75
C PHE A 227 7.44 -10.36 -4.22
N PRO A 228 7.18 -9.41 -5.13
CA PRO A 228 7.37 -9.64 -6.57
C PRO A 228 8.83 -9.86 -6.97
N ARG A 229 9.79 -9.33 -6.20
CA ARG A 229 11.24 -9.41 -6.50
C ARG A 229 12.05 -9.82 -5.29
N SER A 230 13.27 -10.30 -5.52
CA SER A 230 14.32 -10.36 -4.49
C SER A 230 14.96 -8.98 -4.31
N GLY A 231 15.46 -8.69 -3.13
CA GLY A 231 16.10 -7.43 -2.78
C GLY A 231 15.58 -6.83 -1.48
N TYR A 232 15.84 -5.54 -1.29
CA TYR A 232 15.42 -4.83 -0.09
C TYR A 232 14.03 -4.23 -0.26
N TYR A 233 13.22 -4.38 0.77
CA TYR A 233 11.91 -3.73 0.88
C TYR A 233 11.83 -2.90 2.15
N ARG A 234 11.23 -1.72 2.04
CA ARG A 234 10.65 -1.01 3.18
C ARG A 234 9.21 -1.47 3.32
N LEU A 235 8.81 -1.84 4.54
CA LEU A 235 7.43 -2.17 4.87
C LEU A 235 6.90 -1.15 5.85
N TRP A 236 5.59 -0.86 5.79
CA TRP A 236 4.89 0.02 6.72
C TRP A 236 3.63 -0.68 7.21
N ALA A 237 3.58 -0.96 8.51
CA ALA A 237 2.36 -1.45 9.15
C ALA A 237 1.52 -0.26 9.61
N GLN A 238 0.28 -0.18 9.15
CA GLN A 238 -0.69 0.84 9.55
C GLN A 238 -1.85 0.22 10.29
N TYR A 239 -2.16 0.75 11.46
CA TYR A 239 -3.25 0.30 12.33
C TYR A 239 -3.75 1.45 13.21
N LYS A 240 -4.85 1.25 13.93
CA LYS A 240 -5.29 2.17 14.99
C LYS A 240 -4.81 1.70 16.35
N ASP A 241 -4.33 2.66 17.15
CA ASP A 241 -4.12 2.52 18.58
C ASP A 241 -5.01 3.57 19.28
N GLY A 242 -6.18 3.14 19.74
CA GLY A 242 -7.28 4.01 20.13
C GLY A 242 -7.77 4.84 18.92
N GLU A 243 -7.73 6.17 19.05
CA GLU A 243 -8.11 7.07 17.94
C GLU A 243 -6.93 7.43 17.00
N ARG A 244 -5.71 7.05 17.36
CA ARG A 244 -4.51 7.41 16.60
C ARG A 244 -4.23 6.37 15.50
N VAL A 245 -4.05 6.84 14.26
CA VAL A 245 -3.47 6.04 13.19
C VAL A 245 -1.96 5.97 13.38
N VAL A 246 -1.45 4.76 13.44
CA VAL A 246 -0.04 4.44 13.66
C VAL A 246 0.55 3.91 12.37
N THR A 247 1.76 4.34 12.04
CA THR A 247 2.54 3.79 10.92
C THR A 247 3.92 3.39 11.43
N ILE A 248 4.22 2.10 11.44
CA ILE A 248 5.52 1.56 11.88
C ILE A 248 6.30 1.05 10.67
N PRO A 249 7.51 1.58 10.43
CA PRO A 249 8.36 1.12 9.35
C PRO A 249 9.21 -0.10 9.74
N PHE A 250 9.41 -1.01 8.80
CA PHE A 250 10.35 -2.12 8.87
C PHE A 250 11.22 -2.15 7.62
N ALA A 251 12.31 -2.89 7.66
CA ALA A 251 13.13 -3.16 6.48
C ALA A 251 13.47 -4.63 6.42
N VAL A 252 13.25 -5.25 5.26
CA VAL A 252 13.47 -6.68 5.05
C VAL A 252 14.29 -6.92 3.80
N GLN A 253 15.01 -8.02 3.78
CA GLN A 253 15.65 -8.54 2.59
C GLN A 253 14.90 -9.80 2.14
N VAL A 254 14.54 -9.84 0.87
CA VAL A 254 13.83 -10.94 0.20
C VAL A 254 14.80 -11.68 -0.72
N ASP A 255 14.87 -13.00 -0.63
CA ASP A 255 15.72 -13.87 -1.45
C ASP A 255 15.08 -14.26 -2.79
#